data_ab987c50df8fe502e000c1e41a68758d
#
_entry.id   ab987c50df8fe502e000c1e41a68758d
#
_cell.length_a   1.000
_cell.length_b   1.000
_cell.length_c   1.000
_cell.angle_alpha   90.00
_cell.angle_beta   90.00
_cell.angle_gamma   90.00
#
_symmetry.space_group_name_H-M   'P 1'
#
loop_
_entity.id
_entity.type
_entity.pdbx_description
1 polymer ?
#
loop_
_entity_poly.entity_id
_entity_poly.type
_entity_poly.pdbx_seq_one_letter_code
_entity_poly.pdbx_strand_id
1 'polypeptide(L)'
;MDISSVRRRLAPLAVTGAAALVLAACGSGNDPDNATAEEEGSETDALSGAVVIDGSSTVFPLTSAAAELFAEEQPDVQVSVGQSGTGGGFEKFCAGETDISDASRAIADDEVAICEENGVTNDEFSIANDGLTVVVNAENDWATCLTVEQLNAIWAPDSTVSNWNQVDPSFPDEPLVLSGPGTDSGTFDYFTDAINGEEGASRTDYQASEDDNVIVQAVQGSAGAMGYFGYSYYEENAETLNAVEIDGGGGCIAPNPETVQDGSYAPLGRQLFIYPSAEALERPEVEGFVRFYIENIDQIVEAAGFIGLNDEQKTTLSDQFDALLGG
;
A
#
# COMPACT_ATOMS: atom_id res chain seq x y z
N MET A 1 24.26 14.80 49.35
CA MET A 1 23.57 16.04 49.72
C MET A 1 22.25 15.97 49.04
N ASP A 2 21.34 15.43 49.68
CA ASP A 2 20.25 15.77 50.61
C ASP A 2 19.00 16.16 49.81
N ILE A 3 18.14 15.24 49.70
CA ILE A 3 16.81 14.91 50.22
C ILE A 3 16.02 16.16 50.71
N SER A 4 14.88 16.40 50.10
CA SER A 4 13.70 16.73 50.86
C SER A 4 12.39 16.49 50.10
N SER A 5 11.69 15.52 50.59
CA SER A 5 10.31 15.11 50.41
C SER A 5 9.32 16.19 50.84
N VAL A 6 8.26 16.43 50.06
CA VAL A 6 7.03 17.06 50.55
C VAL A 6 5.83 16.15 50.27
N ARG A 7 5.43 15.47 51.32
CA ARG A 7 4.11 14.84 51.44
C ARG A 7 3.04 15.93 51.66
N ARG A 8 1.97 15.98 50.90
CA ARG A 8 0.74 16.66 51.31
C ARG A 8 -0.45 15.68 51.26
N ARG A 9 -1.16 15.77 52.35
CA ARG A 9 -2.14 14.86 52.92
C ARG A 9 -3.49 14.92 52.19
N LEU A 10 -4.15 13.78 52.21
CA LEU A 10 -5.58 13.52 51.93
C LEU A 10 -6.49 14.29 52.91
N ALA A 11 -7.64 14.71 52.41
CA ALA A 11 -8.86 14.84 53.16
C ALA A 11 -10.07 14.45 52.29
N PRO A 12 -11.00 13.65 52.79
CA PRO A 12 -12.21 13.24 52.07
C PRO A 12 -13.36 14.19 52.43
N LEU A 13 -14.18 14.53 51.44
CA LEU A 13 -15.51 15.10 51.64
C LEU A 13 -16.57 14.14 51.10
N ALA A 14 -17.28 13.58 52.08
CA ALA A 14 -18.54 12.87 51.87
C ALA A 14 -19.69 13.90 51.80
N VAL A 15 -20.52 13.82 50.78
CA VAL A 15 -21.88 14.46 50.78
C VAL A 15 -22.87 13.42 50.36
N THR A 16 -23.68 13.09 51.31
CA THR A 16 -24.95 12.30 51.22
C THR A 16 -26.11 13.20 50.80
N GLY A 17 -27.08 12.64 50.05
CA GLY A 17 -28.41 13.26 49.94
C GLY A 17 -29.11 12.95 48.61
N ALA A 18 -29.95 12.10 48.67
CA ALA A 18 -31.41 12.02 48.81
C ALA A 18 -32.11 11.55 47.51
N ALA A 19 -32.72 10.41 47.65
CA ALA A 19 -33.73 9.83 46.74
C ALA A 19 -34.99 10.70 46.65
N ALA A 20 -35.56 10.84 45.45
CA ALA A 20 -36.95 11.20 45.26
C ALA A 20 -37.57 10.29 44.20
N LEU A 21 -38.38 9.35 44.71
CA LEU A 21 -39.38 8.62 43.94
C LEU A 21 -40.57 9.55 43.64
N VAL A 22 -40.94 9.66 42.38
CA VAL A 22 -42.28 10.18 41.98
C VAL A 22 -42.96 9.14 41.09
N LEU A 23 -43.96 8.49 41.70
CA LEU A 23 -45.03 7.75 41.01
C LEU A 23 -46.12 8.76 40.67
N ALA A 24 -46.59 8.78 39.42
CA ALA A 24 -47.92 9.22 39.03
C ALA A 24 -48.19 8.66 37.62
N ALA A 25 -48.99 7.73 37.41
CA ALA A 25 -50.45 7.70 37.33
C ALA A 25 -50.94 7.78 35.87
N CYS A 26 -51.65 6.72 35.47
CA CYS A 26 -52.37 6.52 34.21
C CYS A 26 -53.31 7.65 33.84
N GLY A 27 -53.41 7.99 32.56
CA GLY A 27 -54.44 8.83 31.95
C GLY A 27 -54.63 8.42 30.49
N SER A 28 -55.74 7.76 30.19
CA SER A 28 -56.21 7.47 28.83
C SER A 28 -56.58 8.72 28.10
N GLY A 29 -56.16 8.85 26.82
CA GLY A 29 -56.61 9.85 25.87
C GLY A 29 -56.20 9.42 24.47
N ASN A 30 -57.13 8.88 23.71
CA ASN A 30 -57.00 8.67 22.26
C ASN A 30 -56.96 10.03 21.54
N ASP A 31 -55.93 10.25 20.76
CA ASP A 31 -55.98 11.11 19.59
C ASP A 31 -55.08 10.49 18.47
N PRO A 32 -55.66 10.27 17.28
CA PRO A 32 -54.90 9.77 16.15
C PRO A 32 -54.42 10.99 15.32
N ASP A 33 -53.13 11.25 15.28
CA ASP A 33 -52.43 11.97 14.23
C ASP A 33 -51.12 12.55 14.81
N ASN A 34 -50.11 11.70 14.98
CA ASN A 34 -48.74 12.17 14.94
C ASN A 34 -47.89 11.05 14.30
N ALA A 35 -47.74 11.15 12.98
CA ALA A 35 -46.72 10.36 12.28
C ALA A 35 -45.36 10.87 12.75
N THR A 36 -44.79 10.20 13.74
CA THR A 36 -43.35 10.23 13.97
C THR A 36 -42.71 9.63 12.74
N ALA A 37 -42.03 10.47 11.95
CA ALA A 37 -41.03 10.02 11.01
C ALA A 37 -40.00 9.24 11.84
N GLU A 38 -40.00 7.92 11.70
CA GLU A 38 -38.86 7.10 12.04
C GLU A 38 -37.77 7.58 11.09
N GLU A 39 -36.76 8.27 11.62
CA GLU A 39 -35.47 8.37 10.98
C GLU A 39 -34.97 6.94 10.89
N GLU A 40 -35.09 6.33 9.72
CA GLU A 40 -34.28 5.16 9.34
C GLU A 40 -32.83 5.68 9.30
N GLY A 41 -32.19 5.78 10.47
CA GLY A 41 -30.78 5.70 10.58
C GLY A 41 -30.42 4.29 10.09
N SER A 42 -29.69 4.20 9.01
CA SER A 42 -29.00 2.97 8.62
C SER A 42 -28.14 2.57 9.82
N GLU A 43 -28.66 1.69 10.67
CA GLU A 43 -27.83 0.93 11.60
C GLU A 43 -26.98 0.03 10.70
N THR A 44 -25.74 0.44 10.40
CA THR A 44 -24.73 -0.51 9.93
C THR A 44 -24.65 -1.58 11.04
N ASP A 45 -25.04 -2.81 10.74
CA ASP A 45 -24.96 -3.92 11.70
C ASP A 45 -23.52 -3.98 12.21
N ALA A 46 -23.35 -3.90 13.55
CA ALA A 46 -22.04 -3.96 14.18
C ALA A 46 -21.41 -5.32 13.91
N LEU A 47 -20.32 -5.32 13.16
CA LEU A 47 -19.54 -6.50 12.83
C LEU A 47 -18.58 -6.83 13.97
N SER A 48 -18.24 -8.11 14.12
CA SER A 48 -17.24 -8.57 15.08
C SER A 48 -16.57 -9.84 14.58
N GLY A 49 -15.29 -9.99 14.85
CA GLY A 49 -14.51 -11.15 14.42
C GLY A 49 -13.07 -10.79 14.13
N ALA A 50 -12.42 -11.61 13.30
CA ALA A 50 -11.03 -11.39 12.90
C ALA A 50 -10.89 -11.56 11.39
N VAL A 51 -10.07 -10.71 10.79
CA VAL A 51 -9.62 -10.79 9.38
C VAL A 51 -8.12 -10.96 9.40
N VAL A 52 -7.63 -12.02 8.76
CA VAL A 52 -6.20 -12.35 8.71
C VAL A 52 -5.69 -12.16 7.28
N ILE A 53 -4.73 -11.27 7.11
CA ILE A 53 -4.17 -10.88 5.82
C ILE A 53 -2.65 -11.05 5.88
N ASP A 54 -2.05 -11.52 4.80
CA ASP A 54 -0.58 -11.58 4.67
C ASP A 54 -0.21 -11.47 3.18
N GLY A 55 1.01 -11.05 2.90
CA GLY A 55 1.50 -11.00 1.53
C GLY A 55 2.51 -9.89 1.26
N SER A 56 2.29 -9.18 0.18
CA SER A 56 3.21 -8.19 -0.37
C SER A 56 3.55 -7.05 0.60
N SER A 57 4.83 -6.80 0.81
CA SER A 57 5.36 -5.64 1.54
C SER A 57 4.96 -4.31 0.89
N THR A 58 4.79 -4.28 -0.45
CA THR A 58 4.32 -3.10 -1.18
C THR A 58 2.84 -2.80 -0.91
N VAL A 59 1.99 -3.83 -0.80
CA VAL A 59 0.54 -3.66 -0.54
C VAL A 59 0.24 -3.42 0.94
N PHE A 60 1.12 -3.86 1.83
CA PHE A 60 0.97 -3.72 3.27
C PHE A 60 0.55 -2.30 3.74
N PRO A 61 1.13 -1.18 3.24
CA PRO A 61 0.69 0.16 3.62
C PRO A 61 -0.76 0.46 3.24
N LEU A 62 -1.22 -0.02 2.07
CA LEU A 62 -2.60 0.13 1.60
C LEU A 62 -3.57 -0.62 2.51
N THR A 63 -3.30 -1.91 2.76
CA THR A 63 -4.14 -2.76 3.60
C THR A 63 -4.12 -2.31 5.06
N SER A 64 -2.98 -1.79 5.55
CA SER A 64 -2.90 -1.20 6.89
C SER A 64 -3.74 0.07 7.02
N ALA A 65 -3.70 0.96 6.02
CA ALA A 65 -4.55 2.16 6.00
C ALA A 65 -6.05 1.78 5.95
N ALA A 66 -6.42 0.78 5.14
CA ALA A 66 -7.77 0.25 5.11
C ALA A 66 -8.21 -0.30 6.48
N ALA A 67 -7.33 -1.06 7.15
CA ALA A 67 -7.60 -1.64 8.47
C ALA A 67 -7.77 -0.55 9.56
N GLU A 68 -6.95 0.50 9.53
CA GLU A 68 -7.06 1.63 10.45
C GLU A 68 -8.39 2.39 10.27
N LEU A 69 -8.76 2.70 9.03
CA LEU A 69 -10.00 3.38 8.72
C LEU A 69 -11.23 2.50 9.05
N PHE A 70 -11.16 1.21 8.74
CA PHE A 70 -12.24 0.28 9.04
C PHE A 70 -12.48 0.11 10.55
N ALA A 71 -11.42 0.13 11.36
CA ALA A 71 -11.53 0.05 12.82
C ALA A 71 -12.26 1.25 13.45
N GLU A 72 -12.31 2.40 12.76
CA GLU A 72 -13.12 3.55 13.21
C GLU A 72 -14.62 3.29 13.07
N GLU A 73 -15.02 2.52 12.05
CA GLU A 73 -16.43 2.17 11.79
C GLU A 73 -16.85 0.86 12.47
N GLN A 74 -15.94 -0.13 12.55
CA GLN A 74 -16.20 -1.48 13.06
C GLN A 74 -15.15 -1.87 14.13
N PRO A 75 -15.18 -1.24 15.32
CA PRO A 75 -14.14 -1.39 16.35
C PRO A 75 -14.06 -2.79 16.98
N ASP A 76 -15.08 -3.65 16.78
CA ASP A 76 -15.11 -5.02 17.28
C ASP A 76 -14.54 -6.04 16.27
N VAL A 77 -14.10 -5.60 15.07
CA VAL A 77 -13.39 -6.42 14.10
C VAL A 77 -11.88 -6.22 14.26
N GLN A 78 -11.14 -7.32 14.36
CA GLN A 78 -9.69 -7.32 14.46
C GLN A 78 -9.08 -7.66 13.10
N VAL A 79 -8.52 -6.69 12.41
CA VAL A 79 -7.76 -6.92 11.17
C VAL A 79 -6.27 -7.04 11.51
N SER A 80 -5.64 -8.12 11.06
CA SER A 80 -4.20 -8.34 11.20
C SER A 80 -3.56 -8.46 9.82
N VAL A 81 -2.49 -7.71 9.59
CA VAL A 81 -1.78 -7.66 8.31
C VAL A 81 -0.33 -8.08 8.50
N GLY A 82 0.12 -9.10 7.78
CA GLY A 82 1.49 -9.59 7.75
C GLY A 82 2.21 -9.20 6.46
N GLN A 83 3.54 -9.36 6.45
CA GLN A 83 4.42 -9.01 5.32
C GLN A 83 5.38 -10.17 5.04
N SER A 84 4.95 -11.20 4.32
CA SER A 84 5.83 -12.31 3.94
C SER A 84 6.28 -12.29 2.48
N GLY A 85 6.02 -11.17 1.78
CA GLY A 85 6.18 -11.04 0.33
C GLY A 85 5.01 -11.70 -0.42
N THR A 86 4.83 -11.37 -1.71
CA THR A 86 3.72 -11.88 -2.53
C THR A 86 3.68 -13.41 -2.57
N GLY A 87 4.82 -14.07 -2.82
CA GLY A 87 4.90 -15.53 -2.85
C GLY A 87 4.61 -16.17 -1.50
N GLY A 88 5.17 -15.62 -0.40
CA GLY A 88 4.90 -16.09 0.96
C GLY A 88 3.44 -15.88 1.38
N GLY A 89 2.80 -14.82 0.89
CA GLY A 89 1.36 -14.58 1.04
C GLY A 89 0.53 -15.66 0.37
N PHE A 90 0.81 -15.97 -0.89
CA PHE A 90 0.10 -17.04 -1.61
C PHE A 90 0.35 -18.42 -1.02
N GLU A 91 1.55 -18.71 -0.49
CA GLU A 91 1.79 -19.96 0.25
C GLU A 91 0.81 -20.15 1.41
N LYS A 92 0.67 -19.13 2.27
CA LYS A 92 -0.25 -19.17 3.43
C LYS A 92 -1.71 -19.16 2.99
N PHE A 93 -2.03 -18.34 2.02
CA PHE A 93 -3.38 -18.20 1.46
C PHE A 93 -3.87 -19.52 0.85
N CYS A 94 -3.10 -20.14 -0.03
CA CYS A 94 -3.44 -21.42 -0.63
C CYS A 94 -3.40 -22.58 0.38
N ALA A 95 -2.76 -22.42 1.55
CA ALA A 95 -2.87 -23.34 2.69
C ALA A 95 -4.12 -23.10 3.55
N GLY A 96 -4.91 -22.05 3.31
CA GLY A 96 -6.07 -21.66 4.10
C GLY A 96 -5.71 -21.04 5.44
N GLU A 97 -4.52 -20.48 5.60
CA GLU A 97 -4.05 -19.85 6.84
C GLU A 97 -4.43 -18.36 6.93
N THR A 98 -4.74 -17.72 5.80
CA THR A 98 -5.18 -16.33 5.70
C THR A 98 -6.48 -16.20 4.94
N ASP A 99 -7.23 -15.14 5.23
CA ASP A 99 -8.50 -14.82 4.59
C ASP A 99 -8.31 -14.08 3.26
N ILE A 100 -7.27 -13.24 3.21
CA ILE A 100 -6.91 -12.39 2.08
C ILE A 100 -5.41 -12.50 1.87
N SER A 101 -4.97 -12.54 0.59
CA SER A 101 -3.57 -12.36 0.21
C SER A 101 -3.37 -11.01 -0.45
N ASP A 102 -2.39 -10.25 0.05
CA ASP A 102 -1.90 -9.03 -0.59
C ASP A 102 -0.87 -9.40 -1.66
N ALA A 103 -0.99 -8.85 -2.87
CA ALA A 103 -0.10 -9.20 -3.96
C ALA A 103 0.31 -8.00 -4.83
N SER A 104 1.57 -7.95 -5.21
CA SER A 104 2.14 -6.93 -6.10
C SER A 104 2.38 -7.43 -7.53
N ARG A 105 1.83 -8.56 -7.86
CA ARG A 105 1.68 -9.18 -9.18
C ARG A 105 0.45 -10.08 -9.20
N ALA A 106 -0.01 -10.44 -10.38
CA ALA A 106 -1.02 -11.49 -10.49
C ALA A 106 -0.50 -12.82 -9.92
N ILE A 107 -1.44 -13.64 -9.43
CA ILE A 107 -1.16 -15.00 -8.96
C ILE A 107 -0.56 -15.83 -10.09
N ALA A 108 0.50 -16.58 -9.82
CA ALA A 108 1.18 -17.39 -10.82
C ALA A 108 0.46 -18.74 -11.03
N ASP A 109 0.65 -19.36 -12.22
CA ASP A 109 -0.02 -20.61 -12.58
C ASP A 109 0.25 -21.77 -11.60
N ASP A 110 1.43 -21.83 -11.01
CA ASP A 110 1.82 -22.83 -10.03
C ASP A 110 1.17 -22.55 -8.65
N GLU A 111 1.00 -21.28 -8.28
CA GLU A 111 0.27 -20.87 -7.08
C GLU A 111 -1.23 -21.18 -7.21
N VAL A 112 -1.82 -20.89 -8.39
CA VAL A 112 -3.21 -21.30 -8.72
C VAL A 112 -3.40 -22.81 -8.55
N ALA A 113 -2.47 -23.61 -9.06
CA ALA A 113 -2.56 -25.06 -8.96
C ALA A 113 -2.51 -25.54 -7.49
N ILE A 114 -1.70 -24.90 -6.62
CA ILE A 114 -1.63 -25.20 -5.20
C ILE A 114 -2.94 -24.83 -4.51
N CYS A 115 -3.50 -23.66 -4.80
CA CYS A 115 -4.79 -23.25 -4.27
C CYS A 115 -5.91 -24.24 -4.65
N GLU A 116 -5.97 -24.64 -5.93
CA GLU A 116 -6.95 -25.63 -6.43
C GLU A 116 -6.81 -26.99 -5.74
N GLU A 117 -5.57 -27.48 -5.52
CA GLU A 117 -5.30 -28.75 -4.82
C GLU A 117 -5.83 -28.72 -3.39
N ASN A 118 -5.74 -27.58 -2.73
CA ASN A 118 -6.22 -27.37 -1.36
C ASN A 118 -7.70 -26.94 -1.29
N GLY A 119 -8.37 -26.72 -2.43
CA GLY A 119 -9.76 -26.32 -2.51
C GLY A 119 -10.01 -24.84 -2.15
N VAL A 120 -8.96 -24.01 -2.18
CA VAL A 120 -9.07 -22.56 -1.98
C VAL A 120 -9.40 -21.90 -3.33
N THR A 121 -10.53 -21.22 -3.36
CA THR A 121 -10.94 -20.37 -4.49
C THR A 121 -10.88 -18.91 -4.07
N ASN A 122 -10.59 -18.03 -5.00
CA ASN A 122 -10.38 -16.60 -4.73
C ASN A 122 -10.96 -15.74 -5.84
N ASP A 123 -11.12 -14.46 -5.53
CA ASP A 123 -11.39 -13.40 -6.49
C ASP A 123 -10.20 -12.42 -6.49
N GLU A 124 -9.83 -11.92 -7.67
CA GLU A 124 -8.75 -10.96 -7.87
C GLU A 124 -9.32 -9.56 -7.95
N PHE A 125 -8.89 -8.67 -7.08
CA PHE A 125 -9.24 -7.25 -7.11
C PHE A 125 -7.99 -6.38 -7.26
N SER A 126 -7.91 -5.63 -8.37
CA SER A 126 -6.89 -4.58 -8.54
C SER A 126 -7.29 -3.37 -7.72
N ILE A 127 -6.43 -2.98 -6.76
CA ILE A 127 -6.73 -1.94 -5.75
C ILE A 127 -5.94 -0.65 -5.96
N ALA A 128 -4.80 -0.69 -6.61
CA ALA A 128 -3.94 0.48 -6.86
C ALA A 128 -2.98 0.20 -8.00
N ASN A 129 -2.28 1.26 -8.42
CA ASN A 129 -1.13 1.16 -9.31
C ASN A 129 0.12 1.64 -8.58
N ASP A 130 1.23 0.94 -8.78
CA ASP A 130 2.54 1.28 -8.24
C ASP A 130 3.47 1.69 -9.40
N GLY A 131 4.02 2.88 -9.31
CA GLY A 131 5.01 3.41 -10.24
C GLY A 131 6.32 3.68 -9.52
N LEU A 132 7.35 2.92 -9.86
CA LEU A 132 8.68 3.14 -9.33
C LEU A 132 9.42 4.12 -10.24
N THR A 133 9.93 5.22 -9.69
CA THR A 133 10.59 6.27 -10.45
C THR A 133 12.09 6.25 -10.21
N VAL A 134 12.85 6.06 -11.28
CA VAL A 134 14.30 6.31 -11.29
C VAL A 134 14.51 7.82 -11.45
N VAL A 135 15.31 8.41 -10.58
CA VAL A 135 15.55 9.85 -10.53
C VAL A 135 17.03 10.18 -10.61
N VAL A 136 17.32 11.32 -11.19
CA VAL A 136 18.65 11.94 -11.19
C VAL A 136 18.57 13.39 -10.72
N ASN A 137 19.71 13.97 -10.36
CA ASN A 137 19.79 15.39 -10.00
C ASN A 137 19.26 16.30 -11.13
N ALA A 138 18.65 17.43 -10.80
CA ALA A 138 18.12 18.38 -11.78
C ALA A 138 19.19 18.95 -12.75
N GLU A 139 20.47 18.93 -12.37
CA GLU A 139 21.59 19.34 -13.23
C GLU A 139 22.05 18.23 -14.21
N ASN A 140 21.54 16.98 -14.02
CA ASN A 140 21.82 15.87 -14.93
C ASN A 140 20.90 15.98 -16.15
N ASP A 141 21.46 16.43 -17.26
CA ASP A 141 20.76 16.61 -18.54
C ASP A 141 21.12 15.53 -19.59
N TRP A 142 21.94 14.54 -19.20
CA TRP A 142 22.42 13.49 -20.10
C TRP A 142 21.71 12.15 -19.94
N ALA A 143 21.30 11.78 -18.71
CA ALA A 143 20.62 10.51 -18.45
C ALA A 143 19.09 10.68 -18.47
N THR A 144 18.54 11.16 -19.58
CA THR A 144 17.10 11.41 -19.71
C THR A 144 16.30 10.15 -19.99
N CYS A 145 16.93 9.09 -20.51
CA CYS A 145 16.34 7.79 -20.75
C CYS A 145 17.38 6.70 -20.52
N LEU A 146 16.99 5.61 -19.86
CA LEU A 146 17.83 4.43 -19.66
C LEU A 146 17.09 3.16 -20.03
N THR A 147 17.80 2.20 -20.62
CA THR A 147 17.26 0.87 -20.85
C THR A 147 17.30 0.03 -19.58
N VAL A 148 16.50 -1.04 -19.53
CA VAL A 148 16.54 -2.02 -18.45
C VAL A 148 17.94 -2.63 -18.30
N GLU A 149 18.65 -2.88 -19.43
CA GLU A 149 20.02 -3.42 -19.40
C GLU A 149 21.01 -2.41 -18.80
N GLN A 150 20.84 -1.11 -19.05
CA GLN A 150 21.69 -0.07 -18.44
C GLN A 150 21.42 0.04 -16.94
N LEU A 151 20.17 -0.02 -16.51
CA LEU A 151 19.81 -0.08 -15.08
C LEU A 151 20.36 -1.33 -14.41
N ASN A 152 20.23 -2.50 -15.04
CA ASN A 152 20.84 -3.75 -14.55
C ASN A 152 22.37 -3.62 -14.44
N ALA A 153 23.05 -3.05 -15.46
CA ALA A 153 24.50 -2.84 -15.41
C ALA A 153 24.91 -1.94 -14.22
N ILE A 154 24.08 -0.97 -13.84
CA ILE A 154 24.30 -0.09 -12.69
C ILE A 154 24.08 -0.83 -11.37
N TRP A 155 22.95 -1.55 -11.23
CA TRP A 155 22.42 -2.02 -9.95
C TRP A 155 22.64 -3.51 -9.66
N ALA A 156 23.13 -4.31 -10.62
CA ALA A 156 23.38 -5.75 -10.40
C ALA A 156 24.32 -5.99 -9.21
N PRO A 157 24.23 -7.15 -8.51
CA PRO A 157 25.01 -7.46 -7.32
C PRO A 157 26.53 -7.37 -7.50
N ASP A 158 27.02 -7.66 -8.69
CA ASP A 158 28.45 -7.65 -9.06
C ASP A 158 28.86 -6.42 -9.88
N SER A 159 27.97 -5.43 -10.00
CA SER A 159 28.24 -4.19 -10.73
C SER A 159 29.44 -3.43 -10.14
N THR A 160 30.31 -2.99 -11.02
CA THR A 160 31.46 -2.12 -10.70
C THR A 160 31.36 -0.75 -11.38
N VAL A 161 30.18 -0.45 -11.94
CA VAL A 161 29.93 0.85 -12.56
C VAL A 161 29.96 1.92 -11.48
N SER A 162 30.80 2.93 -11.69
CA SER A 162 31.05 4.03 -10.76
C SER A 162 31.17 5.38 -11.46
N ASN A 163 30.95 5.40 -12.78
CA ASN A 163 31.01 6.60 -13.60
C ASN A 163 29.99 6.51 -14.74
N TRP A 164 29.37 7.63 -15.08
CA TRP A 164 28.31 7.70 -16.09
C TRP A 164 28.79 7.26 -17.49
N ASN A 165 30.03 7.56 -17.88
CA ASN A 165 30.57 7.11 -19.18
C ASN A 165 30.80 5.59 -19.29
N GLN A 166 30.68 4.84 -18.18
CA GLN A 166 30.66 3.37 -18.18
C GLN A 166 29.27 2.82 -18.49
N VAL A 167 28.21 3.61 -18.22
CA VAL A 167 26.82 3.25 -18.56
C VAL A 167 26.57 3.44 -20.05
N ASP A 168 26.98 4.61 -20.56
CA ASP A 168 26.97 4.94 -22.00
C ASP A 168 28.18 5.79 -22.33
N PRO A 169 28.99 5.45 -23.38
CA PRO A 169 30.14 6.24 -23.77
C PRO A 169 29.84 7.68 -24.23
N SER A 170 28.57 8.01 -24.49
CA SER A 170 28.11 9.36 -24.83
C SER A 170 27.90 10.24 -23.61
N PHE A 171 27.77 9.62 -22.41
CA PHE A 171 27.60 10.36 -21.16
C PHE A 171 28.92 10.98 -20.70
N PRO A 172 28.84 12.03 -19.86
CA PRO A 172 30.08 12.72 -19.40
C PRO A 172 30.92 11.80 -18.49
N ASP A 173 32.21 12.17 -18.36
CA ASP A 173 33.11 11.58 -17.36
C ASP A 173 32.79 12.18 -15.99
N GLU A 174 31.65 11.75 -15.42
CA GLU A 174 31.11 12.20 -14.14
C GLU A 174 30.94 10.99 -13.20
N PRO A 175 31.39 11.09 -11.94
CA PRO A 175 31.19 10.03 -10.95
C PRO A 175 29.70 9.72 -10.77
N LEU A 176 29.35 8.44 -10.79
CA LEU A 176 28.01 7.95 -10.48
C LEU A 176 27.88 7.74 -8.97
N VAL A 177 26.96 8.45 -8.35
CA VAL A 177 26.64 8.34 -6.91
C VAL A 177 25.25 7.72 -6.77
N LEU A 178 25.15 6.61 -6.05
CA LEU A 178 23.91 5.84 -5.95
C LEU A 178 23.28 5.97 -4.57
N SER A 179 21.98 6.19 -4.54
CA SER A 179 21.15 6.14 -3.34
C SER A 179 19.84 5.42 -3.66
N GLY A 180 19.32 4.64 -2.73
CA GLY A 180 18.09 3.87 -2.94
C GLY A 180 17.54 3.30 -1.66
N PRO A 181 16.37 2.62 -1.74
CA PRO A 181 15.78 1.97 -0.58
C PRO A 181 16.68 0.89 0.03
N GLY A 182 16.46 0.60 1.30
CA GLY A 182 17.07 -0.52 1.99
C GLY A 182 16.30 -1.83 1.78
N THR A 183 16.80 -2.89 2.40
CA THR A 183 16.29 -4.26 2.19
C THR A 183 14.93 -4.55 2.83
N ASP A 184 14.40 -3.65 3.64
CA ASP A 184 13.08 -3.79 4.27
C ASP A 184 11.96 -3.10 3.43
N SER A 185 12.32 -2.55 2.24
CA SER A 185 11.43 -1.79 1.38
C SER A 185 10.84 -2.63 0.25
N GLY A 186 9.51 -2.60 0.10
CA GLY A 186 8.85 -3.21 -1.06
C GLY A 186 9.24 -2.58 -2.40
N THR A 187 9.71 -1.34 -2.42
CA THR A 187 10.28 -0.68 -3.59
C THR A 187 11.63 -1.30 -3.99
N PHE A 188 12.46 -1.66 -2.99
CA PHE A 188 13.70 -2.39 -3.21
C PHE A 188 13.44 -3.77 -3.82
N ASP A 189 12.51 -4.52 -3.23
CA ASP A 189 12.13 -5.85 -3.71
C ASP A 189 11.66 -5.79 -5.17
N TYR A 190 10.76 -4.85 -5.46
CA TYR A 190 10.25 -4.68 -6.82
C TYR A 190 11.32 -4.28 -7.83
N PHE A 191 12.15 -3.28 -7.50
CA PHE A 191 13.20 -2.83 -8.40
C PHE A 191 14.19 -3.95 -8.72
N THR A 192 14.60 -4.70 -7.71
CA THR A 192 15.58 -5.78 -7.87
C THR A 192 15.02 -6.94 -8.68
N ASP A 193 13.75 -7.30 -8.48
CA ASP A 193 13.08 -8.30 -9.32
C ASP A 193 12.95 -7.81 -10.77
N ALA A 194 12.39 -6.62 -10.98
CA ALA A 194 12.11 -6.08 -12.33
C ALA A 194 13.38 -5.80 -13.15
N ILE A 195 14.46 -5.37 -12.52
CA ILE A 195 15.69 -4.93 -13.18
C ILE A 195 16.79 -5.99 -13.14
N ASN A 196 16.94 -6.69 -12.00
CA ASN A 196 18.01 -7.68 -11.81
C ASN A 196 17.52 -9.13 -11.97
N GLY A 197 16.19 -9.33 -12.05
CA GLY A 197 15.58 -10.64 -12.28
C GLY A 197 15.52 -11.53 -11.05
N GLU A 198 15.80 -11.00 -9.86
CA GLU A 198 15.72 -11.70 -8.58
C GLU A 198 15.51 -10.68 -7.46
N GLU A 199 14.41 -10.86 -6.69
CA GLU A 199 14.09 -10.04 -5.54
C GLU A 199 15.24 -10.04 -4.51
N GLY A 200 15.61 -8.87 -4.03
CA GLY A 200 16.71 -8.68 -3.09
C GLY A 200 18.11 -8.69 -3.72
N ALA A 201 18.26 -9.03 -5.00
CA ALA A 201 19.55 -9.06 -5.68
C ALA A 201 20.00 -7.67 -6.12
N SER A 202 20.90 -7.03 -5.37
CA SER A 202 21.48 -5.71 -5.69
C SER A 202 22.91 -5.60 -5.19
N ARG A 203 23.65 -4.60 -5.75
CA ARG A 203 24.92 -4.15 -5.18
C ARG A 203 24.68 -3.56 -3.79
N THR A 204 25.69 -3.55 -2.93
CA THR A 204 25.60 -3.10 -1.53
C THR A 204 26.41 -1.83 -1.24
N ASP A 205 27.09 -1.27 -2.23
CA ASP A 205 27.99 -0.10 -2.10
C ASP A 205 27.29 1.21 -2.51
N TYR A 206 25.99 1.31 -2.25
CA TYR A 206 25.20 2.53 -2.42
C TYR A 206 24.71 3.07 -1.05
N GLN A 207 24.23 4.29 -1.00
CA GLN A 207 23.60 4.85 0.20
C GLN A 207 22.17 4.31 0.31
N ALA A 208 21.95 3.37 1.21
CA ALA A 208 20.65 2.79 1.50
C ALA A 208 19.91 3.59 2.58
N SER A 209 18.59 3.76 2.43
CA SER A 209 17.71 4.35 3.45
C SER A 209 16.29 3.82 3.27
N GLU A 210 15.60 3.53 4.39
CA GLU A 210 14.16 3.23 4.40
C GLU A 210 13.29 4.50 4.36
N ASP A 211 13.91 5.68 4.50
CA ASP A 211 13.24 6.98 4.36
C ASP A 211 13.56 7.58 2.99
N ASP A 212 12.57 7.60 2.10
CA ASP A 212 12.71 8.12 0.73
C ASP A 212 13.11 9.60 0.70
N ASN A 213 12.78 10.39 1.73
CA ASN A 213 13.25 11.78 1.82
C ASN A 213 14.78 11.87 1.96
N VAL A 214 15.42 10.88 2.56
CA VAL A 214 16.89 10.79 2.62
C VAL A 214 17.46 10.49 1.25
N ILE A 215 16.81 9.65 0.46
CA ILE A 215 17.21 9.35 -0.93
C ILE A 215 17.05 10.60 -1.79
N VAL A 216 15.92 11.31 -1.69
CA VAL A 216 15.70 12.60 -2.37
C VAL A 216 16.85 13.58 -2.09
N GLN A 217 17.20 13.79 -0.81
CA GLN A 217 18.30 14.69 -0.43
C GLN A 217 19.64 14.23 -0.97
N ALA A 218 19.92 12.92 -0.99
CA ALA A 218 21.16 12.39 -1.52
C ALA A 218 21.28 12.64 -3.02
N VAL A 219 20.19 12.47 -3.79
CA VAL A 219 20.18 12.73 -5.24
C VAL A 219 20.30 14.23 -5.53
N GLN A 220 19.67 15.09 -4.74
CA GLN A 220 19.82 16.55 -4.86
C GLN A 220 21.28 17.03 -4.58
N GLY A 221 22.05 16.25 -3.83
CA GLY A 221 23.39 16.63 -3.36
C GLY A 221 24.50 16.59 -4.41
N SER A 222 24.32 15.95 -5.57
CA SER A 222 25.36 15.79 -6.60
C SER A 222 24.78 15.65 -8.00
N ALA A 223 25.36 16.36 -8.97
CA ALA A 223 24.95 16.28 -10.38
C ALA A 223 25.04 14.85 -10.96
N GLY A 224 25.99 14.04 -10.49
CA GLY A 224 26.14 12.64 -10.87
C GLY A 224 25.32 11.66 -10.06
N ALA A 225 24.43 12.12 -9.17
CA ALA A 225 23.63 11.23 -8.33
C ALA A 225 22.43 10.65 -9.08
N MET A 226 22.11 9.38 -8.75
CA MET A 226 20.95 8.62 -9.17
C MET A 226 20.33 7.92 -7.96
N GLY A 227 19.02 7.81 -7.97
CA GLY A 227 18.27 7.01 -6.99
C GLY A 227 16.97 6.48 -7.59
N TYR A 228 16.18 5.77 -6.76
CA TYR A 228 14.84 5.34 -7.11
C TYR A 228 13.96 5.24 -5.88
N PHE A 229 12.66 5.49 -6.07
CA PHE A 229 11.62 5.43 -5.03
C PHE A 229 10.22 5.46 -5.68
N GLY A 230 9.15 5.44 -4.89
CA GLY A 230 7.78 5.55 -5.37
C GLY A 230 7.47 6.88 -6.06
N TYR A 231 6.60 6.86 -7.07
CA TYR A 231 6.26 8.02 -7.90
C TYR A 231 5.80 9.25 -7.09
N SER A 232 5.07 9.06 -6.01
CA SER A 232 4.57 10.16 -5.16
C SER A 232 5.70 11.05 -4.64
N TYR A 233 6.82 10.46 -4.21
CA TYR A 233 7.99 11.22 -3.76
C TYR A 233 8.66 12.02 -4.89
N TYR A 234 8.66 11.46 -6.11
CA TYR A 234 9.11 12.22 -7.27
C TYR A 234 8.20 13.40 -7.56
N GLU A 235 6.88 13.20 -7.59
CA GLU A 235 5.90 14.25 -7.87
C GLU A 235 6.04 15.44 -6.92
N GLU A 236 6.22 15.17 -5.62
CA GLU A 236 6.47 16.19 -4.60
C GLU A 236 7.80 16.95 -4.78
N ASN A 237 8.78 16.34 -5.47
CA ASN A 237 10.13 16.86 -5.64
C ASN A 237 10.50 17.17 -7.10
N ALA A 238 9.55 17.21 -8.02
CA ALA A 238 9.77 17.37 -9.46
C ALA A 238 10.44 18.71 -9.86
N GLU A 239 10.46 19.71 -8.98
CA GLU A 239 11.16 20.98 -9.20
C GLU A 239 12.70 20.84 -9.04
N THR A 240 13.16 19.80 -8.35
CA THR A 240 14.57 19.63 -7.94
C THR A 240 15.21 18.33 -8.40
N LEU A 241 14.42 17.43 -8.98
CA LEU A 241 14.84 16.14 -9.53
C LEU A 241 14.33 15.99 -10.96
N ASN A 242 15.06 15.24 -11.77
CA ASN A 242 14.60 14.77 -13.07
C ASN A 242 14.24 13.29 -12.99
N ALA A 243 13.02 12.91 -13.42
CA ALA A 243 12.70 11.52 -13.66
C ALA A 243 13.38 11.03 -14.92
N VAL A 244 13.89 9.81 -14.87
CA VAL A 244 14.48 9.12 -16.02
C VAL A 244 13.37 8.34 -16.72
N GLU A 245 13.23 8.54 -18.04
CA GLU A 245 12.37 7.69 -18.86
C GLU A 245 12.96 6.28 -18.94
N ILE A 246 12.12 5.26 -18.98
CA ILE A 246 12.57 3.86 -19.06
C ILE A 246 12.24 3.28 -20.43
N ASP A 247 13.25 2.69 -21.06
CA ASP A 247 13.08 1.89 -22.26
C ASP A 247 13.03 0.40 -21.89
N GLY A 248 11.82 -0.13 -21.77
CA GLY A 248 11.54 -1.55 -21.57
C GLY A 248 11.53 -2.37 -22.88
N GLY A 249 12.05 -1.79 -23.99
CA GLY A 249 12.06 -2.41 -25.33
C GLY A 249 11.05 -1.81 -26.30
N GLY A 250 10.24 -0.85 -25.85
CA GLY A 250 9.24 -0.13 -26.66
C GLY A 250 9.60 1.33 -26.96
N GLY A 251 10.75 1.80 -26.46
CA GLY A 251 11.16 3.20 -26.44
C GLY A 251 11.05 3.81 -25.05
N CYS A 252 11.53 5.04 -24.93
CA CYS A 252 11.57 5.76 -23.67
C CYS A 252 10.16 6.20 -23.24
N ILE A 253 9.74 5.76 -22.07
CA ILE A 253 8.44 6.11 -21.46
C ILE A 253 8.69 6.81 -20.12
N ALA A 254 8.08 7.98 -19.92
CA ALA A 254 8.18 8.73 -18.68
C ALA A 254 7.25 8.14 -17.60
N PRO A 255 7.67 8.11 -16.31
CA PRO A 255 6.77 7.77 -15.22
C PRO A 255 5.73 8.88 -15.02
N ASN A 256 4.47 8.51 -15.10
CA ASN A 256 3.34 9.36 -14.71
C ASN A 256 2.09 8.47 -14.48
N PRO A 257 1.03 8.99 -13.84
CA PRO A 257 -0.14 8.18 -13.55
C PRO A 257 -0.75 7.48 -14.79
N GLU A 258 -0.81 8.17 -15.95
CA GLU A 258 -1.38 7.61 -17.17
C GLU A 258 -0.56 6.40 -17.69
N THR A 259 0.76 6.55 -17.78
CA THR A 259 1.64 5.49 -18.31
C THR A 259 1.81 4.30 -17.36
N VAL A 260 1.64 4.51 -16.05
CA VAL A 260 1.59 3.43 -15.06
C VAL A 260 0.26 2.70 -15.12
N GLN A 261 -0.87 3.44 -15.18
CA GLN A 261 -2.23 2.87 -15.25
C GLN A 261 -2.50 2.08 -16.54
N ASP A 262 -1.94 2.52 -17.69
CA ASP A 262 -2.11 1.83 -18.98
C ASP A 262 -1.06 0.73 -19.22
N GLY A 263 -0.09 0.57 -18.29
CA GLY A 263 0.96 -0.43 -18.34
C GLY A 263 2.08 -0.15 -19.34
N SER A 264 2.12 1.04 -19.96
CA SER A 264 3.18 1.39 -20.92
C SER A 264 4.52 1.69 -20.23
N TYR A 265 4.51 2.11 -18.96
CA TYR A 265 5.72 2.33 -18.14
C TYR A 265 6.29 1.00 -17.60
N ALA A 266 6.56 0.05 -18.48
CA ALA A 266 7.10 -1.25 -18.11
C ALA A 266 8.64 -1.24 -18.16
N PRO A 267 9.33 -1.99 -17.23
CA PRO A 267 8.77 -2.88 -16.22
C PRO A 267 8.56 -2.21 -14.85
N LEU A 268 8.65 -0.88 -14.71
CA LEU A 268 8.62 -0.16 -13.44
C LEU A 268 7.24 0.41 -13.06
N GLY A 269 6.18 0.02 -13.81
CA GLY A 269 4.79 0.24 -13.48
C GLY A 269 4.05 -1.08 -13.32
N ARG A 270 3.26 -1.25 -12.24
CA ARG A 270 2.49 -2.47 -11.98
C ARG A 270 1.18 -2.18 -11.27
N GLN A 271 0.24 -3.12 -11.36
CA GLN A 271 -0.96 -3.14 -10.55
C GLN A 271 -0.70 -3.86 -9.22
N LEU A 272 -1.43 -3.44 -8.20
CA LEU A 272 -1.46 -4.03 -6.87
C LEU A 272 -2.82 -4.66 -6.61
N PHE A 273 -2.83 -5.80 -5.92
CA PHE A 273 -4.00 -6.66 -5.80
C PHE A 273 -4.25 -7.09 -4.37
N ILE A 274 -5.52 -7.39 -4.08
CA ILE A 274 -5.94 -8.23 -2.95
C ILE A 274 -6.68 -9.45 -3.50
N TYR A 275 -6.49 -10.60 -2.84
CA TYR A 275 -7.13 -11.88 -3.18
C TYR A 275 -7.89 -12.40 -1.97
N PRO A 276 -9.16 -12.04 -1.75
CA PRO A 276 -9.98 -12.68 -0.74
C PRO A 276 -10.38 -14.09 -1.15
N SER A 277 -10.40 -15.03 -0.19
CA SER A 277 -10.91 -16.37 -0.46
C SER A 277 -12.44 -16.39 -0.44
N ALA A 278 -13.03 -17.17 -1.34
CA ALA A 278 -14.50 -17.29 -1.42
C ALA A 278 -15.10 -17.82 -0.11
N GLU A 279 -14.41 -18.73 0.60
CA GLU A 279 -14.86 -19.23 1.92
C GLU A 279 -14.82 -18.13 2.98
N ALA A 280 -13.77 -17.31 3.00
CA ALA A 280 -13.64 -16.22 3.95
C ALA A 280 -14.71 -15.14 3.74
N LEU A 281 -15.08 -14.86 2.50
CA LEU A 281 -16.14 -13.89 2.15
C LEU A 281 -17.54 -14.32 2.62
N GLU A 282 -17.77 -15.60 3.00
CA GLU A 282 -19.02 -16.03 3.65
C GLU A 282 -19.15 -15.48 5.09
N ARG A 283 -18.06 -14.97 5.67
CA ARG A 283 -18.05 -14.35 7.00
C ARG A 283 -18.32 -12.84 6.90
N PRO A 284 -19.32 -12.32 7.65
CA PRO A 284 -19.73 -10.92 7.54
C PRO A 284 -18.62 -9.91 7.80
N GLU A 285 -17.67 -10.21 8.70
CA GLU A 285 -16.53 -9.33 9.01
C GLU A 285 -15.52 -9.24 7.86
N VAL A 286 -15.33 -10.33 7.10
CA VAL A 286 -14.41 -10.34 5.95
C VAL A 286 -15.06 -9.66 4.75
N GLU A 287 -16.30 -10.00 4.44
CA GLU A 287 -17.09 -9.35 3.39
C GLU A 287 -17.19 -7.84 3.66
N GLY A 288 -17.50 -7.46 4.90
CA GLY A 288 -17.57 -6.06 5.32
C GLY A 288 -16.24 -5.31 5.15
N PHE A 289 -15.11 -5.94 5.49
CA PHE A 289 -13.78 -5.34 5.29
C PHE A 289 -13.45 -5.15 3.81
N VAL A 290 -13.69 -6.17 2.96
CA VAL A 290 -13.43 -6.07 1.51
C VAL A 290 -14.32 -5.01 0.87
N ARG A 291 -15.61 -4.97 1.25
CA ARG A 291 -16.54 -3.91 0.80
C ARG A 291 -16.03 -2.52 1.17
N PHE A 292 -15.67 -2.33 2.43
CA PHE A 292 -15.14 -1.06 2.93
C PHE A 292 -13.89 -0.64 2.16
N TYR A 293 -12.97 -1.60 1.91
CA TYR A 293 -11.73 -1.35 1.18
C TYR A 293 -12.03 -0.83 -0.24
N ILE A 294 -12.95 -1.49 -0.96
CA ILE A 294 -13.32 -1.12 -2.33
C ILE A 294 -14.06 0.21 -2.37
N GLU A 295 -15.01 0.43 -1.47
CA GLU A 295 -15.80 1.67 -1.42
C GLU A 295 -14.98 2.90 -1.02
N ASN A 296 -13.89 2.71 -0.25
CA ASN A 296 -13.02 3.79 0.22
C ASN A 296 -11.65 3.80 -0.49
N ILE A 297 -11.52 3.13 -1.63
CA ILE A 297 -10.24 2.89 -2.31
C ILE A 297 -9.45 4.17 -2.59
N ASP A 298 -10.10 5.25 -3.00
CA ASP A 298 -9.44 6.52 -3.29
C ASP A 298 -8.77 7.13 -2.06
N GLN A 299 -9.45 7.10 -0.91
CA GLN A 299 -8.91 7.60 0.35
C GLN A 299 -7.74 6.74 0.85
N ILE A 300 -7.86 5.42 0.71
CA ILE A 300 -6.83 4.45 1.12
C ILE A 300 -5.57 4.65 0.28
N VAL A 301 -5.73 4.76 -1.04
CA VAL A 301 -4.61 4.93 -1.98
C VAL A 301 -3.90 6.27 -1.76
N GLU A 302 -4.65 7.37 -1.54
CA GLU A 302 -4.08 8.67 -1.20
C GLU A 302 -3.29 8.62 0.11
N ALA A 303 -3.85 8.00 1.15
CA ALA A 303 -3.19 7.87 2.45
C ALA A 303 -1.89 7.04 2.39
N ALA A 304 -1.84 6.02 1.53
CA ALA A 304 -0.68 5.16 1.35
C ALA A 304 0.34 5.68 0.31
N GLY A 305 0.03 6.76 -0.42
CA GLY A 305 0.94 7.41 -1.36
C GLY A 305 1.14 6.66 -2.68
N PHE A 306 0.13 5.91 -3.14
CA PHE A 306 0.17 5.17 -4.41
C PHE A 306 -0.61 5.90 -5.52
N ILE A 307 -0.50 5.39 -6.76
CA ILE A 307 -1.28 5.89 -7.90
C ILE A 307 -2.66 5.24 -7.88
N GLY A 308 -3.71 6.06 -7.85
CA GLY A 308 -5.10 5.59 -7.86
C GLY A 308 -5.48 4.84 -9.13
N LEU A 309 -6.62 4.16 -9.06
CA LEU A 309 -7.24 3.53 -10.22
C LEU A 309 -7.82 4.59 -11.15
N ASN A 310 -7.72 4.37 -12.47
CA ASN A 310 -8.44 5.18 -13.44
C ASN A 310 -9.93 4.77 -13.51
N ASP A 311 -10.76 5.53 -14.25
CA ASP A 311 -12.21 5.31 -14.32
C ASP A 311 -12.58 3.90 -14.84
N GLU A 312 -11.80 3.33 -15.76
CA GLU A 312 -12.01 1.98 -16.29
C GLU A 312 -11.68 0.90 -15.26
N GLN A 313 -10.55 1.07 -14.58
CA GLN A 313 -10.13 0.16 -13.49
C GLN A 313 -11.14 0.20 -12.32
N LYS A 314 -11.63 1.38 -11.92
CA LYS A 314 -12.68 1.53 -10.89
C LYS A 314 -13.99 0.86 -11.28
N THR A 315 -14.40 1.03 -12.54
CA THR A 315 -15.61 0.38 -13.04
C THR A 315 -15.45 -1.14 -13.00
N THR A 316 -14.30 -1.65 -13.44
CA THR A 316 -13.99 -3.09 -13.41
C THR A 316 -14.02 -3.62 -11.98
N LEU A 317 -13.37 -2.93 -11.03
CA LEU A 317 -13.35 -3.30 -9.61
C LEU A 317 -14.77 -3.37 -9.02
N SER A 318 -15.59 -2.35 -9.26
CA SER A 318 -16.98 -2.30 -8.79
C SER A 318 -17.83 -3.42 -9.41
N ASP A 319 -17.75 -3.63 -10.72
CA ASP A 319 -18.50 -4.67 -11.42
C ASP A 319 -18.12 -6.08 -10.94
N GLN A 320 -16.84 -6.33 -10.68
CA GLN A 320 -16.34 -7.60 -10.15
C GLN A 320 -16.91 -7.86 -8.74
N PHE A 321 -16.86 -6.83 -7.88
CA PHE A 321 -17.35 -6.96 -6.51
C PHE A 321 -18.87 -7.12 -6.46
N ASP A 322 -19.63 -6.36 -7.26
CA ASP A 322 -21.09 -6.48 -7.35
C ASP A 322 -21.51 -7.88 -7.87
N ALA A 323 -20.75 -8.43 -8.81
CA ALA A 323 -21.00 -9.79 -9.33
C ALA A 323 -20.79 -10.86 -8.25
N LEU A 324 -19.78 -10.68 -7.39
CA LEU A 324 -19.51 -11.57 -6.27
C LEU A 324 -20.66 -11.60 -5.25
N LEU A 325 -21.24 -10.43 -4.93
CA LEU A 325 -22.32 -10.31 -3.95
C LEU A 325 -23.71 -10.62 -4.51
N GLY A 326 -23.87 -10.52 -5.83
CA GLY A 326 -25.14 -10.74 -6.52
C GLY A 326 -25.42 -12.20 -6.95
N GLY A 327 -24.47 -13.12 -6.75
CA GLY A 327 -24.59 -14.56 -7.03
C GLY A 327 -25.06 -15.32 -5.81
#